data_6415ac418d19cac65af7f2fb2353adf0
#
_entry.id   6415ac418d19cac65af7f2fb2353adf0
#
_cell.length_a   1.000
_cell.length_b   1.000
_cell.length_c   1.000
_cell.angle_alpha   90.00
_cell.angle_beta   90.00
_cell.angle_gamma   90.00
#
_symmetry.space_group_name_H-M   'P 1'
#
loop_
_entity.id
_entity.type
_entity.pdbx_description
1 polymer ?
#
loop_
_entity_poly.entity_id
_entity_poly.type
_entity_poly.pdbx_seq_one_letter_code
_entity_poly.pdbx_strand_id
1 'polypeptide(L)'
;MLGAGLVAVTGQPAAATVVRWDERTSWAYTDAHRPSKIYVDGSDNAPVGSWLDERGRKHTSRAYFTFDISRYRNAVIDSAVLTTEEASVADCAQRPTLELWRTEEITGRSSWKNPPRELAKLDTFVRPGQLPCPWPHINWDVADGLQQAIVDGRSTLTLALRLPAELEGDPAQAYHYRNDVGMSITFNRPPDRPTNLAISWRGPCVTAEPYPWLPQGPVRLSAEVTDPDEEEQGNTDRLGATFAVWPVDDPTARVERTSSTGDGSVWAEFPADQFGHDRTYAWAVRGSDGALNGDWSQTCYFRKDLEGPARAPTVASTDYPNDGASHDGTGIPGNFTLGANGVPEVQGFTTGWRPRRPTSRRTLRAAPPRSASLRRTAAGTGCSCAASTRPATPPRRPATSSGSAMCGRG
;
A
#
# COMPACT_ATOMS: atom_id res chain seq x y z
N MET A 1 -35.50 7.19 -37.84
CA MET A 1 -34.45 7.83 -37.06
C MET A 1 -33.76 6.74 -36.23
N LEU A 2 -32.57 6.32 -36.65
CA LEU A 2 -31.76 5.32 -35.97
C LEU A 2 -30.81 6.08 -34.99
N GLY A 3 -31.01 5.92 -33.69
CA GLY A 3 -30.17 6.47 -32.68
C GLY A 3 -28.91 5.60 -32.52
N ALA A 4 -27.75 6.11 -32.89
CA ALA A 4 -26.46 5.50 -32.61
C ALA A 4 -26.11 5.73 -31.13
N GLY A 5 -26.19 4.68 -30.32
CA GLY A 5 -25.69 4.70 -28.95
C GLY A 5 -24.17 4.73 -28.97
N LEU A 6 -23.56 5.80 -28.48
CA LEU A 6 -22.13 5.82 -28.12
C LEU A 6 -21.93 4.91 -26.92
N VAL A 7 -21.29 3.76 -27.14
CA VAL A 7 -20.70 2.98 -26.06
C VAL A 7 -19.39 3.70 -25.66
N ALA A 8 -19.43 4.41 -24.55
CA ALA A 8 -18.20 4.90 -23.92
C ALA A 8 -17.41 3.68 -23.43
N VAL A 9 -16.39 3.29 -24.17
CA VAL A 9 -15.35 2.40 -23.67
C VAL A 9 -14.58 3.20 -22.61
N THR A 10 -14.94 3.01 -21.35
CA THR A 10 -14.10 3.44 -20.25
C THR A 10 -12.86 2.56 -20.30
N GLY A 11 -11.78 3.07 -20.90
CA GLY A 11 -10.47 2.46 -20.78
C GLY A 11 -10.17 2.35 -19.28
N GLN A 12 -10.08 1.12 -18.76
CA GLN A 12 -9.46 0.91 -17.47
C GLN A 12 -8.06 1.51 -17.56
N PRO A 13 -7.63 2.27 -16.55
CA PRO A 13 -6.21 2.64 -16.47
C PRO A 13 -5.42 1.34 -16.56
N ALA A 14 -4.37 1.33 -17.40
CA ALA A 14 -3.46 0.20 -17.44
C ALA A 14 -2.97 -0.02 -16.00
N ALA A 15 -3.24 -1.21 -15.46
CA ALA A 15 -2.69 -1.60 -14.17
C ALA A 15 -1.17 -1.49 -14.30
N ALA A 16 -0.54 -0.78 -13.40
CA ALA A 16 0.90 -0.79 -13.35
C ALA A 16 1.33 -2.18 -12.90
N THR A 17 1.94 -2.90 -13.81
CA THR A 17 2.49 -4.22 -13.58
C THR A 17 4.00 -4.14 -13.67
N VAL A 18 4.67 -4.72 -12.70
CA VAL A 18 6.12 -4.82 -12.67
C VAL A 18 6.54 -6.08 -13.41
N VAL A 19 7.55 -5.97 -14.28
CA VAL A 19 8.18 -7.11 -14.95
C VAL A 19 9.55 -7.35 -14.33
N ARG A 20 9.79 -8.59 -13.87
CA ARG A 20 11.04 -8.98 -13.25
C ARG A 20 11.56 -10.28 -13.81
N TRP A 21 12.89 -10.36 -13.92
CA TRP A 21 13.61 -11.60 -14.18
C TRP A 21 14.21 -12.13 -12.90
N ASP A 22 13.86 -13.36 -12.51
CA ASP A 22 14.44 -14.06 -11.38
C ASP A 22 15.20 -15.29 -11.84
N GLU A 23 16.42 -15.43 -11.35
CA GLU A 23 17.22 -16.65 -11.56
C GLU A 23 16.87 -17.70 -10.51
N ARG A 24 17.08 -18.96 -10.84
CA ARG A 24 16.96 -20.03 -9.85
C ARG A 24 17.92 -19.82 -8.67
N THR A 25 17.51 -20.19 -7.49
CA THR A 25 18.37 -20.19 -6.30
C THR A 25 19.18 -21.48 -6.15
N SER A 26 18.63 -22.59 -6.61
CA SER A 26 19.31 -23.90 -6.65
C SER A 26 18.72 -24.78 -7.74
N TRP A 27 19.46 -25.82 -8.10
CA TRP A 27 18.95 -26.88 -8.94
C TRP A 27 19.42 -28.26 -8.45
N ALA A 28 18.72 -29.30 -8.83
CA ALA A 28 19.08 -30.66 -8.46
C ALA A 28 18.59 -31.65 -9.52
N TYR A 29 19.13 -32.87 -9.50
CA TYR A 29 18.52 -33.97 -10.21
C TYR A 29 18.55 -35.25 -9.38
N THR A 30 17.61 -36.12 -9.68
CA THR A 30 17.56 -37.51 -9.16
C THR A 30 17.87 -38.50 -10.28
N ASP A 31 18.41 -39.65 -9.94
CA ASP A 31 18.89 -40.62 -10.89
C ASP A 31 18.54 -42.06 -10.47
N ALA A 32 17.90 -42.81 -11.36
CA ALA A 32 17.52 -44.20 -11.13
C ALA A 32 18.71 -45.14 -10.95
N HIS A 33 19.88 -44.84 -11.55
CA HIS A 33 21.11 -45.61 -11.38
C HIS A 33 21.64 -45.51 -9.94
N ARG A 34 21.41 -44.39 -9.25
CA ARG A 34 21.74 -44.20 -7.84
C ARG A 34 20.52 -43.73 -7.06
N PRO A 35 19.56 -44.62 -6.85
CA PRO A 35 18.20 -44.24 -6.50
C PRO A 35 18.01 -43.67 -5.09
N SER A 36 19.05 -43.71 -4.25
CA SER A 36 19.05 -43.08 -2.92
C SER A 36 19.90 -41.82 -2.86
N LYS A 37 20.45 -41.33 -4.00
CA LYS A 37 21.28 -40.13 -4.07
C LYS A 37 20.53 -38.99 -4.75
N ILE A 38 20.79 -37.78 -4.27
CA ILE A 38 20.45 -36.53 -4.94
C ILE A 38 21.75 -35.82 -5.37
N TYR A 39 21.71 -35.12 -6.48
CA TYR A 39 22.78 -34.29 -7.00
C TYR A 39 22.30 -32.86 -6.97
N VAL A 40 23.02 -31.95 -6.29
CA VAL A 40 22.61 -30.57 -6.06
C VAL A 40 23.70 -29.64 -6.57
N ASP A 41 23.30 -28.58 -7.25
CA ASP A 41 24.14 -27.46 -7.72
C ASP A 41 25.45 -27.86 -8.42
N GLY A 42 25.40 -28.94 -9.19
CA GLY A 42 26.52 -29.35 -10.04
C GLY A 42 26.82 -28.32 -11.14
N SER A 43 28.06 -28.32 -11.64
CA SER A 43 28.50 -27.52 -12.80
C SER A 43 27.97 -28.06 -14.14
N ASP A 44 27.47 -29.29 -14.16
CA ASP A 44 27.01 -29.95 -15.36
C ASP A 44 25.60 -29.51 -15.76
N ASN A 45 25.21 -29.82 -17.00
CA ASN A 45 23.86 -29.62 -17.48
C ASN A 45 22.86 -30.56 -16.77
N ALA A 46 21.62 -30.11 -16.61
CA ALA A 46 20.55 -30.81 -15.93
C ALA A 46 20.03 -31.99 -16.81
N PRO A 47 20.23 -33.25 -16.43
CA PRO A 47 19.79 -34.41 -17.23
C PRO A 47 18.30 -34.71 -17.03
N VAL A 48 17.61 -35.01 -18.13
CA VAL A 48 16.20 -35.40 -18.16
C VAL A 48 16.03 -36.60 -19.08
N GLY A 49 15.31 -37.63 -18.61
CA GLY A 49 15.14 -38.88 -19.34
C GLY A 49 16.31 -39.88 -19.20
N SER A 50 16.44 -40.82 -20.11
CA SER A 50 17.40 -41.90 -20.01
C SER A 50 18.64 -41.63 -20.85
N TRP A 51 19.83 -41.62 -20.26
CA TRP A 51 21.09 -41.33 -20.91
C TRP A 51 22.18 -42.34 -20.51
N LEU A 52 23.26 -42.38 -21.28
CA LEU A 52 24.42 -43.22 -21.01
C LEU A 52 25.60 -42.35 -20.57
N ASP A 53 26.31 -42.80 -19.53
CA ASP A 53 27.57 -42.15 -19.14
C ASP A 53 28.73 -42.64 -20.04
N GLU A 54 29.92 -42.06 -19.84
CA GLU A 54 31.14 -42.40 -20.58
C GLU A 54 31.53 -43.87 -20.50
N ARG A 55 31.01 -44.60 -19.52
CA ARG A 55 31.24 -46.05 -19.33
C ARG A 55 30.09 -46.89 -19.85
N GLY A 56 29.14 -46.28 -20.58
CA GLY A 56 27.97 -46.95 -21.13
C GLY A 56 26.93 -47.37 -20.10
N ARG A 57 26.97 -46.84 -18.87
CA ARG A 57 25.96 -47.15 -17.85
C ARG A 57 24.74 -46.30 -18.08
N LYS A 58 23.59 -46.93 -18.01
CA LYS A 58 22.30 -46.27 -18.17
C LYS A 58 21.88 -45.54 -16.91
N HIS A 59 21.50 -44.31 -17.09
CA HIS A 59 20.89 -43.42 -16.10
C HIS A 59 19.48 -43.06 -16.54
N THR A 60 18.62 -42.69 -15.59
CA THR A 60 17.31 -42.09 -15.87
C THR A 60 17.10 -41.00 -14.85
N SER A 61 16.90 -39.77 -15.30
CA SER A 61 16.97 -38.58 -14.46
C SER A 61 15.75 -37.68 -14.61
N ARG A 62 15.43 -36.94 -13.52
CA ARG A 62 14.50 -35.83 -13.47
C ARG A 62 15.23 -34.63 -12.89
N ALA A 63 15.06 -33.45 -13.51
CA ALA A 63 15.67 -32.24 -13.07
C ALA A 63 14.68 -31.37 -12.26
N TYR A 64 15.20 -30.62 -11.28
CA TYR A 64 14.43 -29.77 -10.40
C TYR A 64 15.10 -28.42 -10.30
N PHE A 65 14.32 -27.35 -10.40
CA PHE A 65 14.76 -25.95 -10.28
C PHE A 65 13.97 -25.25 -9.19
N THR A 66 14.67 -24.60 -8.26
CA THR A 66 14.05 -23.92 -7.12
C THR A 66 14.28 -22.42 -7.22
N PHE A 67 13.23 -21.66 -6.98
CA PHE A 67 13.21 -20.20 -6.99
C PHE A 67 12.79 -19.66 -5.61
N ASP A 68 13.40 -18.57 -5.17
CA ASP A 68 12.91 -17.79 -4.03
C ASP A 68 11.75 -16.91 -4.50
N ILE A 69 10.58 -17.13 -3.94
CA ILE A 69 9.36 -16.38 -4.25
C ILE A 69 8.87 -15.56 -3.07
N SER A 70 9.69 -15.39 -2.04
CA SER A 70 9.32 -14.69 -0.79
C SER A 70 8.90 -13.24 -1.02
N ARG A 71 9.48 -12.57 -2.01
CA ARG A 71 9.17 -11.19 -2.41
C ARG A 71 7.77 -11.02 -3.02
N TYR A 72 7.19 -12.09 -3.58
CA TYR A 72 5.86 -12.06 -4.21
C TYR A 72 4.73 -12.29 -3.21
N ARG A 73 5.00 -12.21 -1.91
CA ARG A 73 3.95 -12.31 -0.90
C ARG A 73 2.84 -11.29 -1.17
N ASN A 74 1.60 -11.76 -1.19
CA ASN A 74 0.39 -10.98 -1.52
C ASN A 74 0.34 -10.43 -2.95
N ALA A 75 1.29 -10.76 -3.82
CA ALA A 75 1.24 -10.36 -5.21
C ALA A 75 0.12 -11.08 -5.97
N VAL A 76 -0.44 -10.37 -6.93
CA VAL A 76 -1.25 -10.93 -8.00
C VAL A 76 -0.32 -11.12 -9.20
N ILE A 77 -0.22 -12.34 -9.70
CA ILE A 77 0.60 -12.70 -10.84
C ILE A 77 -0.25 -12.54 -12.11
N ASP A 78 0.21 -11.67 -13.00
CA ASP A 78 -0.41 -11.47 -14.32
C ASP A 78 0.14 -12.49 -15.32
N SER A 79 1.47 -12.71 -15.31
CA SER A 79 2.12 -13.74 -16.11
C SER A 79 3.41 -14.21 -15.43
N ALA A 80 3.77 -15.47 -15.65
CA ALA A 80 5.07 -16.01 -15.26
C ALA A 80 5.54 -17.04 -16.28
N VAL A 81 6.72 -16.83 -16.87
CA VAL A 81 7.28 -17.65 -17.91
C VAL A 81 8.66 -18.14 -17.50
N LEU A 82 8.79 -19.47 -17.26
CA LEU A 82 10.07 -20.12 -17.09
C LEU A 82 10.70 -20.34 -18.47
N THR A 83 11.96 -19.97 -18.64
CA THR A 83 12.74 -20.26 -19.86
C THR A 83 13.79 -21.31 -19.58
N THR A 84 13.80 -22.37 -20.39
CA THR A 84 14.83 -23.41 -20.37
C THR A 84 15.50 -23.52 -21.74
N GLU A 85 16.76 -23.98 -21.76
CA GLU A 85 17.56 -24.16 -22.97
C GLU A 85 18.08 -25.60 -23.04
N GLU A 86 17.91 -26.27 -24.17
CA GLU A 86 18.51 -27.56 -24.40
C GLU A 86 20.01 -27.41 -24.66
N ALA A 87 20.84 -28.06 -23.85
CA ALA A 87 22.28 -28.12 -24.06
C ALA A 87 22.66 -29.26 -25.00
N SER A 88 21.96 -30.43 -24.90
CA SER A 88 22.12 -31.56 -25.82
C SER A 88 20.86 -32.42 -25.87
N VAL A 89 20.69 -33.08 -26.99
CA VAL A 89 19.57 -33.99 -27.29
C VAL A 89 20.15 -35.25 -27.93
N ALA A 90 19.75 -36.45 -27.45
CA ALA A 90 20.29 -37.70 -27.97
C ALA A 90 19.87 -38.00 -29.39
N ASP A 91 18.60 -37.77 -29.73
CA ASP A 91 18.06 -37.99 -31.07
C ASP A 91 17.10 -36.88 -31.46
N CYS A 92 17.54 -36.02 -32.36
CA CYS A 92 16.76 -34.87 -32.84
C CYS A 92 15.53 -35.29 -33.73
N ALA A 93 15.45 -36.54 -34.17
CA ALA A 93 14.30 -37.03 -34.90
C ALA A 93 13.13 -37.36 -33.97
N GLN A 94 13.41 -37.59 -32.69
CA GLN A 94 12.38 -37.83 -31.69
C GLN A 94 11.63 -36.53 -31.35
N ARG A 95 10.36 -36.69 -31.03
CA ARG A 95 9.49 -35.58 -30.62
C ARG A 95 8.85 -35.87 -29.26
N PRO A 96 9.63 -35.88 -28.18
CA PRO A 96 9.10 -36.22 -26.89
C PRO A 96 8.11 -35.17 -26.40
N THR A 97 7.23 -35.62 -25.56
CA THR A 97 6.43 -34.80 -24.72
C THR A 97 7.22 -34.55 -23.42
N LEU A 98 7.60 -33.34 -23.15
CA LEU A 98 8.18 -32.93 -21.88
C LEU A 98 7.09 -32.39 -20.96
N GLU A 99 7.20 -32.66 -19.69
CA GLU A 99 6.27 -32.19 -18.67
C GLU A 99 6.97 -31.31 -17.65
N LEU A 100 6.37 -30.19 -17.35
CA LEU A 100 6.76 -29.31 -16.23
C LEU A 100 5.75 -29.44 -15.08
N TRP A 101 6.26 -29.74 -13.90
CA TRP A 101 5.45 -29.96 -12.70
C TRP A 101 5.85 -29.02 -11.58
N ARG A 102 4.88 -28.47 -10.83
CA ARG A 102 5.10 -27.94 -9.51
C ARG A 102 5.21 -29.09 -8.51
N THR A 103 6.23 -29.08 -7.67
CA THR A 103 6.46 -30.11 -6.67
C THR A 103 6.62 -29.51 -5.26
N GLU A 104 6.58 -30.38 -4.24
CA GLU A 104 7.13 -30.03 -2.93
C GLU A 104 8.62 -29.67 -3.08
N GLU A 105 9.16 -28.95 -2.11
CA GLU A 105 10.56 -28.54 -2.10
C GLU A 105 11.50 -29.76 -2.17
N ILE A 106 12.52 -29.66 -3.01
CA ILE A 106 13.57 -30.67 -3.05
C ILE A 106 14.52 -30.46 -1.88
N THR A 107 14.82 -31.52 -1.15
CA THR A 107 15.65 -31.49 0.05
C THR A 107 16.77 -32.52 -0.02
N GLY A 108 17.74 -32.48 0.90
CA GLY A 108 18.78 -33.50 1.01
C GLY A 108 18.27 -34.92 1.26
N ARG A 109 16.97 -35.10 1.56
CA ARG A 109 16.31 -36.40 1.70
C ARG A 109 15.63 -36.89 0.41
N SER A 110 15.49 -35.99 -0.55
CA SER A 110 14.91 -36.30 -1.85
C SER A 110 15.84 -37.23 -2.63
N SER A 111 15.29 -38.09 -3.45
CA SER A 111 16.04 -39.06 -4.27
C SER A 111 15.10 -39.69 -5.31
N TRP A 112 15.62 -40.50 -6.23
CA TRP A 112 14.77 -41.25 -7.16
C TRP A 112 13.75 -42.15 -6.45
N LYS A 113 14.13 -42.78 -5.33
CA LYS A 113 13.23 -43.61 -4.52
C LYS A 113 12.23 -42.80 -3.68
N ASN A 114 12.59 -41.58 -3.35
CA ASN A 114 11.79 -40.68 -2.54
C ASN A 114 11.74 -39.31 -3.22
N PRO A 115 11.08 -39.20 -4.40
CA PRO A 115 10.99 -37.93 -5.10
C PRO A 115 10.13 -36.92 -4.34
N PRO A 116 10.34 -35.61 -4.54
CA PRO A 116 9.39 -34.62 -4.10
C PRO A 116 8.00 -34.92 -4.64
N ARG A 117 6.97 -34.75 -3.80
CA ARG A 117 5.58 -35.00 -4.23
C ARG A 117 5.20 -33.98 -5.32
N GLU A 118 4.70 -34.50 -6.42
CA GLU A 118 4.11 -33.70 -7.49
C GLU A 118 2.79 -33.09 -7.02
N LEU A 119 2.64 -31.78 -7.17
CA LEU A 119 1.48 -31.01 -6.72
C LEU A 119 0.53 -30.69 -7.87
N ALA A 120 1.10 -30.23 -8.99
CA ALA A 120 0.34 -29.91 -10.20
C ALA A 120 1.24 -30.03 -11.44
N LYS A 121 0.69 -30.56 -12.53
CA LYS A 121 1.29 -30.40 -13.85
C LYS A 121 0.95 -29.00 -14.36
N LEU A 122 1.97 -28.20 -14.68
CA LEU A 122 1.80 -26.83 -15.09
C LEU A 122 1.70 -26.71 -16.60
N ASP A 123 2.61 -27.40 -17.31
CA ASP A 123 2.70 -27.26 -18.76
C ASP A 123 3.22 -28.54 -19.41
N THR A 124 3.07 -28.63 -20.71
CA THR A 124 3.52 -29.73 -21.53
C THR A 124 4.09 -29.20 -22.84
N PHE A 125 5.35 -29.48 -23.10
CA PHE A 125 6.01 -29.13 -24.35
C PHE A 125 6.13 -30.32 -25.27
N VAL A 126 5.63 -30.19 -26.50
CA VAL A 126 5.84 -31.14 -27.58
C VAL A 126 6.69 -30.46 -28.64
N ARG A 127 7.90 -30.98 -28.87
CA ARG A 127 8.84 -30.40 -29.84
C ARG A 127 8.22 -30.32 -31.23
N PRO A 128 8.10 -29.13 -31.85
CA PRO A 128 7.73 -29.01 -33.25
C PRO A 128 8.85 -29.47 -34.17
N GLY A 129 8.51 -30.18 -35.25
CA GLY A 129 9.49 -30.83 -36.13
C GLY A 129 10.36 -29.91 -36.99
N GLN A 130 10.20 -28.61 -36.90
CA GLN A 130 10.95 -27.64 -37.70
C GLN A 130 11.90 -26.76 -36.84
N LEU A 131 11.98 -27.04 -35.53
CA LEU A 131 12.87 -26.30 -34.64
C LEU A 131 14.32 -26.81 -34.78
N PRO A 132 15.33 -25.91 -34.57
CA PRO A 132 16.70 -26.30 -34.36
C PRO A 132 16.83 -27.32 -33.25
N CYS A 133 17.89 -28.14 -33.30
CA CYS A 133 18.17 -29.14 -32.28
C CYS A 133 19.68 -29.07 -31.92
N PRO A 134 20.04 -28.79 -30.70
CA PRO A 134 19.20 -28.41 -29.55
C PRO A 134 18.39 -27.09 -29.73
N TRP A 135 17.29 -26.96 -29.00
CA TRP A 135 16.45 -25.76 -29.04
C TRP A 135 16.87 -24.77 -27.94
N PRO A 136 17.18 -23.50 -28.29
CA PRO A 136 17.75 -22.55 -27.33
C PRO A 136 16.75 -21.95 -26.35
N HIS A 137 15.44 -21.97 -26.62
CA HIS A 137 14.44 -21.30 -25.77
C HIS A 137 13.12 -22.09 -25.75
N ILE A 138 12.88 -22.79 -24.64
CA ILE A 138 11.58 -23.40 -24.36
C ILE A 138 10.95 -22.56 -23.25
N ASN A 139 9.80 -21.95 -23.56
CA ASN A 139 9.04 -21.15 -22.63
C ASN A 139 7.90 -21.98 -22.05
N TRP A 140 7.78 -21.97 -20.73
CA TRP A 140 6.78 -22.69 -19.96
C TRP A 140 5.92 -21.71 -19.21
N ASP A 141 4.60 -21.82 -19.34
CA ASP A 141 3.69 -21.05 -18.49
C ASP A 141 3.68 -21.64 -17.08
N VAL A 142 4.04 -20.82 -16.10
CA VAL A 142 4.08 -21.18 -14.68
C VAL A 142 3.25 -20.26 -13.80
N ALA A 143 2.45 -19.37 -14.39
CA ALA A 143 1.70 -18.34 -13.67
C ALA A 143 0.80 -18.94 -12.58
N ASP A 144 -0.03 -19.90 -12.95
CA ASP A 144 -0.94 -20.58 -12.01
C ASP A 144 -0.18 -21.29 -10.88
N GLY A 145 0.96 -21.93 -11.22
CA GLY A 145 1.80 -22.62 -10.25
C GLY A 145 2.45 -21.68 -9.26
N LEU A 146 2.93 -20.51 -9.72
CA LEU A 146 3.49 -19.45 -8.90
C LEU A 146 2.41 -18.81 -8.01
N GLN A 147 1.27 -18.43 -8.59
CA GLN A 147 0.16 -17.85 -7.83
C GLN A 147 -0.32 -18.79 -6.72
N GLN A 148 -0.45 -20.07 -7.02
CA GLN A 148 -0.87 -21.05 -6.01
C GLN A 148 0.19 -21.24 -4.91
N ALA A 149 1.49 -21.19 -5.24
CA ALA A 149 2.55 -21.25 -4.23
C ALA A 149 2.51 -20.05 -3.29
N ILE A 150 2.21 -18.85 -3.81
CA ILE A 150 2.01 -17.62 -3.02
C ILE A 150 0.79 -17.77 -2.09
N VAL A 151 -0.34 -18.25 -2.60
CA VAL A 151 -1.56 -18.49 -1.80
C VAL A 151 -1.32 -19.54 -0.72
N ASP A 152 -0.53 -20.57 -1.01
CA ASP A 152 -0.12 -21.60 -0.04
C ASP A 152 0.88 -21.06 1.02
N GLY A 153 1.28 -19.77 0.93
CA GLY A 153 2.23 -19.13 1.84
C GLY A 153 3.67 -19.65 1.72
N ARG A 154 4.04 -20.20 0.58
CA ARG A 154 5.39 -20.73 0.34
C ARG A 154 6.38 -19.58 0.10
N SER A 155 7.60 -19.75 0.56
CA SER A 155 8.73 -18.87 0.26
C SER A 155 9.57 -19.35 -0.94
N THR A 156 9.34 -20.59 -1.39
CA THR A 156 10.03 -21.22 -2.51
C THR A 156 9.06 -21.87 -3.48
N LEU A 157 9.42 -21.86 -4.78
CA LEU A 157 8.76 -22.60 -5.84
C LEU A 157 9.75 -23.60 -6.42
N THR A 158 9.43 -24.91 -6.36
CA THR A 158 10.22 -25.97 -6.99
C THR A 158 9.48 -26.51 -8.20
N LEU A 159 10.15 -26.49 -9.34
CA LEU A 159 9.67 -26.95 -10.64
C LEU A 159 10.46 -28.16 -11.08
N ALA A 160 9.77 -29.24 -11.42
CA ALA A 160 10.37 -30.48 -11.94
C ALA A 160 10.17 -30.57 -13.45
N LEU A 161 11.24 -30.80 -14.18
CA LEU A 161 11.23 -31.10 -15.60
C LEU A 161 11.50 -32.62 -15.81
N ARG A 162 10.60 -33.29 -16.49
CA ARG A 162 10.67 -34.71 -16.72
C ARG A 162 9.98 -35.15 -18.02
N LEU A 163 10.23 -36.37 -18.43
CA LEU A 163 9.41 -37.05 -19.44
C LEU A 163 8.20 -37.73 -18.79
N PRO A 164 7.13 -38.01 -19.55
CA PRO A 164 6.11 -38.97 -19.13
C PRO A 164 6.75 -40.31 -18.75
N ALA A 165 6.16 -40.99 -17.75
CA ALA A 165 6.75 -42.21 -17.16
C ALA A 165 7.05 -43.32 -18.19
N GLU A 166 6.23 -43.43 -19.23
CA GLU A 166 6.38 -44.41 -20.32
C GLU A 166 7.57 -44.11 -21.25
N LEU A 167 8.03 -42.84 -21.29
CA LEU A 167 9.14 -42.41 -22.14
C LEU A 167 10.46 -42.24 -21.35
N GLU A 168 10.43 -42.15 -20.03
CA GLU A 168 11.62 -41.90 -19.21
C GLU A 168 12.72 -42.96 -19.38
N GLY A 169 12.35 -44.18 -19.73
CA GLY A 169 13.28 -45.33 -19.90
C GLY A 169 13.93 -45.42 -21.26
N ASP A 170 13.55 -44.63 -22.25
CA ASP A 170 14.08 -44.70 -23.62
C ASP A 170 15.30 -43.81 -23.81
N PRO A 171 16.52 -44.37 -24.12
CA PRO A 171 17.72 -43.54 -24.33
C PRO A 171 17.63 -42.58 -25.53
N ALA A 172 16.77 -42.82 -26.50
CA ALA A 172 16.53 -41.93 -27.62
C ALA A 172 15.85 -40.63 -27.18
N GLN A 173 15.23 -40.64 -25.99
CA GLN A 173 14.54 -39.52 -25.37
C GLN A 173 15.40 -38.80 -24.31
N ALA A 174 16.73 -38.87 -24.42
CA ALA A 174 17.64 -38.22 -23.47
C ALA A 174 17.86 -36.71 -23.79
N TYR A 175 17.76 -35.91 -22.78
CA TYR A 175 17.95 -34.44 -22.83
C TYR A 175 18.90 -34.00 -21.75
N HIS A 176 19.69 -32.96 -22.04
CA HIS A 176 20.39 -32.17 -21.04
C HIS A 176 20.00 -30.74 -21.25
N TYR A 177 19.54 -30.12 -20.20
CA TYR A 177 19.19 -28.72 -20.16
C TYR A 177 20.31 -27.90 -19.50
N ARG A 178 20.50 -26.67 -19.96
CA ARG A 178 21.34 -25.73 -19.20
C ARG A 178 20.77 -25.57 -17.80
N ASN A 179 21.65 -25.40 -16.84
CA ASN A 179 21.22 -25.26 -15.44
C ASN A 179 20.98 -23.81 -15.00
N ASP A 180 21.30 -22.83 -15.87
CA ASP A 180 21.13 -21.39 -15.66
C ASP A 180 19.72 -20.90 -16.09
N VAL A 181 18.70 -21.54 -15.55
CA VAL A 181 17.29 -21.22 -15.82
C VAL A 181 16.83 -19.99 -15.08
N GLY A 182 15.97 -19.21 -15.73
CA GLY A 182 15.33 -18.02 -15.16
C GLY A 182 13.84 -17.95 -15.48
N MET A 183 13.17 -17.09 -14.76
CA MET A 183 11.73 -16.87 -14.86
C MET A 183 11.44 -15.37 -15.02
N SER A 184 10.68 -15.03 -16.08
CA SER A 184 10.14 -13.68 -16.25
C SER A 184 8.76 -13.64 -15.63
N ILE A 185 8.56 -12.71 -14.69
CA ILE A 185 7.33 -12.59 -13.90
C ILE A 185 6.78 -11.18 -14.06
N THR A 186 5.49 -11.09 -14.40
CA THR A 186 4.71 -9.85 -14.38
C THR A 186 3.74 -9.94 -13.22
N PHE A 187 3.79 -8.97 -12.32
CA PHE A 187 3.01 -9.00 -11.08
C PHE A 187 2.65 -7.60 -10.61
N ASN A 188 1.71 -7.54 -9.65
CA ASN A 188 1.37 -6.34 -8.88
C ASN A 188 1.11 -6.72 -7.43
N ARG A 189 1.58 -5.89 -6.47
CA ARG A 189 1.27 -5.99 -5.04
C ARG A 189 0.32 -4.86 -4.64
N PRO A 190 -0.67 -5.11 -3.77
CA PRO A 190 -1.53 -4.03 -3.30
C PRO A 190 -0.73 -3.01 -2.46
N PRO A 191 -1.13 -1.71 -2.49
CA PRO A 191 -0.54 -0.70 -1.62
C PRO A 191 -0.54 -1.09 -0.14
N ASP A 192 0.43 -0.60 0.59
CA ASP A 192 0.54 -0.79 2.02
C ASP A 192 -0.63 -0.13 2.77
N ARG A 193 -0.84 -0.59 4.02
CA ARG A 193 -1.82 0.04 4.90
C ARG A 193 -1.43 1.49 5.17
N PRO A 194 -2.32 2.48 4.90
CA PRO A 194 -2.01 3.89 5.05
C PRO A 194 -1.54 4.28 6.45
N THR A 195 -0.59 5.20 6.49
CA THR A 195 0.03 5.76 7.70
C THR A 195 -0.22 7.25 7.83
N ASN A 196 0.29 7.88 8.89
CA ASN A 196 0.21 9.33 9.13
C ASN A 196 -1.20 9.92 8.99
N LEU A 197 -2.21 9.14 9.44
CA LEU A 197 -3.60 9.54 9.38
C LEU A 197 -3.84 10.78 10.25
N ALA A 198 -4.44 11.82 9.66
CA ALA A 198 -4.70 13.06 10.35
C ALA A 198 -6.00 13.72 9.92
N ILE A 199 -6.55 14.55 10.82
CA ILE A 199 -7.60 15.52 10.50
C ILE A 199 -6.92 16.87 10.37
N SER A 200 -7.01 17.50 9.18
CA SER A 200 -6.37 18.77 8.89
C SER A 200 -6.70 19.81 9.96
N TRP A 201 -5.67 20.49 10.48
CA TRP A 201 -5.72 21.52 11.51
C TRP A 201 -6.12 21.03 12.93
N ARG A 202 -6.28 19.69 13.14
CA ARG A 202 -6.70 19.12 14.42
C ARG A 202 -5.73 18.08 14.99
N GLY A 203 -4.82 17.58 14.17
CA GLY A 203 -3.80 16.63 14.60
C GLY A 203 -4.03 15.20 14.11
N PRO A 204 -3.26 14.27 14.66
CA PRO A 204 -3.27 12.88 14.20
C PRO A 204 -4.58 12.16 14.53
N CYS A 205 -4.74 10.99 13.92
CA CYS A 205 -5.79 10.03 14.22
C CYS A 205 -5.92 9.74 15.72
N VAL A 206 -7.14 9.72 16.22
CA VAL A 206 -7.48 9.32 17.58
C VAL A 206 -8.38 8.08 17.53
N THR A 207 -7.95 7.02 18.19
CA THR A 207 -8.64 5.70 18.19
C THR A 207 -9.41 5.43 19.47
N ALA A 208 -9.20 6.22 20.53
CA ALA A 208 -9.87 6.07 21.82
C ALA A 208 -10.33 7.45 22.36
N GLU A 209 -11.33 7.44 23.22
CA GLU A 209 -11.80 8.68 23.87
C GLU A 209 -10.72 9.32 24.77
N PRO A 210 -10.71 10.65 24.88
CA PRO A 210 -11.67 11.60 24.32
C PRO A 210 -11.42 11.94 22.86
N TYR A 211 -12.45 11.82 22.02
CA TYR A 211 -12.36 12.12 20.61
C TYR A 211 -12.27 13.64 20.33
N PRO A 212 -11.52 14.05 19.29
CA PRO A 212 -11.44 15.45 18.93
C PRO A 212 -12.78 15.97 18.41
N TRP A 213 -13.16 17.17 18.82
CA TRP A 213 -14.34 17.80 18.32
C TRP A 213 -14.02 18.75 17.17
N LEU A 214 -14.79 18.67 16.15
CA LEU A 214 -14.65 19.50 14.99
C LEU A 214 -15.82 20.50 14.94
N PRO A 215 -15.50 21.77 14.72
CA PRO A 215 -16.53 22.82 14.59
C PRO A 215 -17.32 22.64 13.30
N GLN A 216 -18.35 23.47 13.14
CA GLN A 216 -19.07 23.62 11.89
C GLN A 216 -18.10 23.84 10.72
N GLY A 217 -18.36 23.18 9.60
CA GLY A 217 -17.56 23.26 8.39
C GLY A 217 -17.18 21.87 7.83
N PRO A 218 -16.52 21.84 6.69
CA PRO A 218 -16.09 20.59 6.08
C PRO A 218 -15.02 19.90 6.94
N VAL A 219 -14.89 18.59 6.76
CA VAL A 219 -13.85 17.79 7.40
C VAL A 219 -12.87 17.32 6.32
N ARG A 220 -11.61 17.74 6.45
CA ARG A 220 -10.53 17.27 5.59
C ARG A 220 -9.70 16.22 6.34
N LEU A 221 -9.64 15.06 5.77
CA LEU A 221 -8.84 13.92 6.23
C LEU A 221 -7.62 13.77 5.34
N SER A 222 -6.50 13.35 5.90
CA SER A 222 -5.26 13.09 5.16
C SER A 222 -4.58 11.81 5.65
N ALA A 223 -3.78 11.22 4.79
CA ALA A 223 -2.95 10.05 5.07
C ALA A 223 -1.74 10.04 4.13
N GLU A 224 -0.78 9.17 4.44
CA GLU A 224 0.29 8.77 3.53
C GLU A 224 0.02 7.35 3.06
N VAL A 225 0.21 7.13 1.77
CA VAL A 225 0.07 5.83 1.08
C VAL A 225 1.40 5.51 0.43
N THR A 226 1.87 4.29 0.63
CA THR A 226 3.07 3.71 0.01
C THR A 226 2.69 2.45 -0.75
N ASP A 227 3.50 2.13 -1.75
CA ASP A 227 3.36 0.90 -2.52
C ASP A 227 4.66 0.11 -2.47
N PRO A 228 4.61 -1.21 -2.16
CA PRO A 228 5.81 -2.03 -2.13
C PRO A 228 6.47 -2.20 -3.51
N ASP A 229 5.77 -1.86 -4.60
CA ASP A 229 6.28 -1.93 -5.96
C ASP A 229 6.93 -0.60 -6.43
N GLU A 230 6.89 0.46 -5.62
CA GLU A 230 7.39 1.80 -5.99
C GLU A 230 8.89 1.79 -6.35
N GLU A 231 9.69 0.94 -5.71
CA GLU A 231 11.12 0.79 -5.98
C GLU A 231 11.44 -0.14 -7.16
N GLU A 232 10.45 -0.85 -7.71
CA GLU A 232 10.68 -1.79 -8.81
C GLU A 232 10.83 -1.04 -10.14
N GLN A 233 11.76 -1.52 -10.96
CA GLN A 233 12.06 -0.88 -12.24
C GLN A 233 10.88 -0.99 -13.21
N GLY A 234 10.44 0.16 -13.74
CA GLY A 234 9.31 0.21 -14.67
C GLY A 234 7.96 0.44 -14.01
N ASN A 235 7.90 0.59 -12.69
CA ASN A 235 6.67 0.97 -12.01
C ASN A 235 6.18 2.34 -12.48
N THR A 236 4.89 2.43 -12.84
CA THR A 236 4.19 3.64 -13.27
C THR A 236 2.93 3.90 -12.45
N ASP A 237 2.82 3.31 -11.27
CA ASP A 237 1.65 3.40 -10.41
C ASP A 237 1.32 4.85 -10.04
N ARG A 238 0.04 5.15 -10.09
CA ARG A 238 -0.50 6.39 -9.56
C ARG A 238 -1.24 6.08 -8.28
N LEU A 239 -0.55 6.29 -7.17
CA LEU A 239 -1.13 6.07 -5.88
C LEU A 239 -2.32 6.99 -5.65
N GLY A 240 -3.35 6.42 -5.08
CA GLY A 240 -4.56 7.09 -4.65
C GLY A 240 -5.05 6.53 -3.33
N ALA A 241 -6.17 7.03 -2.85
CA ALA A 241 -6.80 6.52 -1.65
C ALA A 241 -8.32 6.63 -1.70
N THR A 242 -8.98 5.73 -0.99
CA THR A 242 -10.40 5.84 -0.65
C THR A 242 -10.52 6.15 0.83
N PHE A 243 -11.08 7.33 1.14
CA PHE A 243 -11.46 7.74 2.50
C PHE A 243 -12.91 7.38 2.74
N ALA A 244 -13.21 6.81 3.90
CA ALA A 244 -14.56 6.50 4.33
C ALA A 244 -14.87 7.15 5.66
N VAL A 245 -16.06 7.72 5.79
CA VAL A 245 -16.61 8.32 7.02
C VAL A 245 -18.00 7.80 7.26
N TRP A 246 -18.30 7.44 8.51
CA TRP A 246 -19.63 6.97 8.90
C TRP A 246 -19.95 7.36 10.33
N PRO A 247 -21.24 7.58 10.66
CA PRO A 247 -21.66 7.73 12.04
C PRO A 247 -21.45 6.44 12.83
N VAL A 248 -20.98 6.53 14.06
CA VAL A 248 -20.74 5.34 14.90
C VAL A 248 -22.05 4.60 15.22
N ASP A 249 -23.14 5.34 15.40
CA ASP A 249 -24.49 4.82 15.68
C ASP A 249 -25.24 4.32 14.43
N ASP A 250 -24.72 4.59 13.22
CA ASP A 250 -25.27 4.10 11.96
C ASP A 250 -24.14 3.83 10.93
N PRO A 251 -23.46 2.68 11.04
CA PRO A 251 -22.37 2.34 10.10
C PRO A 251 -22.83 2.14 8.66
N THR A 252 -24.14 2.00 8.42
CA THR A 252 -24.68 1.83 7.05
C THR A 252 -24.70 3.14 6.28
N ALA A 253 -24.72 4.29 6.97
CA ALA A 253 -24.61 5.62 6.38
C ALA A 253 -23.14 5.99 6.04
N ARG A 254 -22.37 5.02 5.60
CA ARG A 254 -20.96 5.18 5.19
C ARG A 254 -20.87 5.95 3.87
N VAL A 255 -20.06 6.98 3.86
CA VAL A 255 -19.75 7.79 2.67
C VAL A 255 -18.27 7.61 2.32
N GLU A 256 -17.98 7.34 1.06
CA GLU A 256 -16.62 7.18 0.56
C GLU A 256 -16.27 8.31 -0.43
N ARG A 257 -14.99 8.71 -0.41
CA ARG A 257 -14.39 9.67 -1.34
C ARG A 257 -13.02 9.21 -1.76
N THR A 258 -12.76 9.26 -3.06
CA THR A 258 -11.45 8.93 -3.61
C THR A 258 -10.60 10.19 -3.77
N SER A 259 -9.30 10.02 -3.62
CA SER A 259 -8.27 11.02 -3.88
C SER A 259 -7.16 10.37 -4.68
N SER A 260 -6.52 11.10 -5.58
CA SER A 260 -5.33 10.65 -6.29
C SER A 260 -4.21 11.68 -6.07
N THR A 261 -2.98 11.19 -5.96
CA THR A 261 -1.79 12.03 -5.85
C THR A 261 -0.60 11.36 -6.52
N GLY A 262 0.45 12.14 -6.77
CA GLY A 262 1.70 11.63 -7.35
C GLY A 262 2.85 11.48 -6.35
N ASP A 263 2.66 11.84 -5.07
CA ASP A 263 3.73 11.94 -4.06
C ASP A 263 3.46 11.17 -2.76
N GLY A 264 2.48 10.24 -2.78
CA GLY A 264 2.10 9.44 -1.61
C GLY A 264 1.25 10.16 -0.56
N SER A 265 1.18 11.49 -0.58
CA SER A 265 0.31 12.26 0.32
C SER A 265 -1.08 12.42 -0.26
N VAL A 266 -2.07 11.89 0.42
CA VAL A 266 -3.48 11.86 -0.02
C VAL A 266 -4.39 12.60 0.95
N TRP A 267 -5.45 13.21 0.43
CA TRP A 267 -6.47 13.84 1.27
C TRP A 267 -7.85 13.83 0.60
N ALA A 268 -8.89 13.85 1.42
CA ALA A 268 -10.25 14.05 0.97
C ALA A 268 -11.00 15.03 1.90
N GLU A 269 -11.93 15.77 1.31
CA GLU A 269 -12.77 16.71 2.04
C GLU A 269 -14.22 16.27 2.00
N PHE A 270 -14.83 16.17 3.17
CA PHE A 270 -16.24 15.83 3.36
C PHE A 270 -17.01 17.10 3.68
N PRO A 271 -18.07 17.46 2.91
CA PRO A 271 -18.85 18.67 3.10
C PRO A 271 -19.52 18.74 4.47
N ALA A 272 -19.77 19.96 4.94
CA ALA A 272 -20.32 20.21 6.27
C ALA A 272 -21.72 19.64 6.49
N ASP A 273 -22.53 19.58 5.45
CA ASP A 273 -23.91 19.10 5.46
C ASP A 273 -24.07 17.59 5.67
N GLN A 274 -22.95 16.86 5.57
CA GLN A 274 -22.91 15.42 5.87
C GLN A 274 -22.87 15.10 7.38
N PHE A 275 -22.70 16.11 8.23
CA PHE A 275 -22.45 15.91 9.65
C PHE A 275 -23.58 16.47 10.52
N GLY A 276 -24.07 15.66 11.46
CA GLY A 276 -25.00 16.07 12.50
C GLY A 276 -24.31 16.68 13.71
N HIS A 277 -25.06 17.51 14.48
CA HIS A 277 -24.58 18.08 15.74
C HIS A 277 -24.45 16.98 16.81
N ASP A 278 -23.43 17.11 17.67
CA ASP A 278 -23.11 16.24 18.81
C ASP A 278 -23.02 14.73 18.46
N ARG A 279 -22.74 14.43 17.22
CA ARG A 279 -22.64 13.05 16.71
C ARG A 279 -21.18 12.61 16.59
N THR A 280 -20.90 11.36 16.96
CA THR A 280 -19.58 10.74 16.80
C THR A 280 -19.49 10.06 15.43
N TYR A 281 -18.37 10.32 14.75
CA TYR A 281 -18.06 9.75 13.45
C TYR A 281 -16.79 8.91 13.53
N ALA A 282 -16.82 7.78 12.85
CA ALA A 282 -15.65 6.95 12.57
C ALA A 282 -15.16 7.22 11.14
N TRP A 283 -13.87 7.05 10.91
CA TRP A 283 -13.28 7.15 9.58
C TRP A 283 -12.08 6.23 9.42
N ALA A 284 -11.84 5.82 8.19
CA ALA A 284 -10.69 5.02 7.78
C ALA A 284 -10.29 5.38 6.34
N VAL A 285 -9.11 4.94 5.94
CA VAL A 285 -8.59 5.15 4.59
C VAL A 285 -7.89 3.88 4.11
N ARG A 286 -7.95 3.59 2.81
CA ARG A 286 -7.16 2.55 2.15
C ARG A 286 -6.48 3.10 0.90
N GLY A 287 -5.27 2.62 0.61
CA GLY A 287 -4.54 2.92 -0.60
C GLY A 287 -5.13 2.22 -1.83
N SER A 288 -4.83 2.75 -3.01
CA SER A 288 -5.10 2.13 -4.31
C SER A 288 -4.02 2.54 -5.30
N ASP A 289 -3.52 1.60 -6.09
CA ASP A 289 -2.61 1.81 -7.22
C ASP A 289 -3.35 1.95 -8.57
N GLY A 290 -4.68 1.90 -8.53
CA GLY A 290 -5.55 1.92 -9.69
C GLY A 290 -5.99 0.53 -10.16
N ALA A 291 -5.25 -0.54 -9.81
CA ALA A 291 -5.58 -1.94 -10.11
C ALA A 291 -6.05 -2.67 -8.85
N LEU A 292 -5.29 -2.53 -7.76
CA LEU A 292 -5.54 -3.18 -6.48
C LEU A 292 -5.84 -2.15 -5.40
N ASN A 293 -6.47 -2.63 -4.34
CA ASN A 293 -6.68 -1.85 -3.13
C ASN A 293 -5.96 -2.53 -1.97
N GLY A 294 -5.26 -1.73 -1.20
CA GLY A 294 -4.67 -2.18 0.04
C GLY A 294 -5.70 -2.36 1.17
N ASP A 295 -5.21 -2.76 2.33
CA ASP A 295 -6.01 -2.89 3.53
C ASP A 295 -6.49 -1.53 4.06
N TRP A 296 -7.66 -1.53 4.71
CA TRP A 296 -8.12 -0.37 5.47
C TRP A 296 -7.17 -0.06 6.62
N SER A 297 -6.94 1.22 6.86
CA SER A 297 -6.23 1.72 8.03
C SER A 297 -6.94 1.33 9.32
N GLN A 298 -6.33 1.64 10.46
CA GLN A 298 -7.04 1.67 11.73
C GLN A 298 -8.22 2.66 11.66
N THR A 299 -9.28 2.40 12.43
CA THR A 299 -10.42 3.29 12.53
C THR A 299 -10.11 4.45 13.49
N CYS A 300 -10.33 5.66 13.01
CA CYS A 300 -10.16 6.90 13.75
C CYS A 300 -11.53 7.53 14.03
N TYR A 301 -11.58 8.39 15.05
CA TYR A 301 -12.86 8.97 15.48
C TYR A 301 -12.76 10.48 15.68
N PHE A 302 -13.91 11.16 15.51
CA PHE A 302 -14.12 12.55 15.88
C PHE A 302 -15.58 12.79 16.23
N ARG A 303 -15.86 13.92 16.88
CA ARG A 303 -17.22 14.39 17.13
C ARG A 303 -17.47 15.71 16.42
N LYS A 304 -18.70 16.02 16.02
CA LYS A 304 -19.08 17.28 15.39
C LYS A 304 -19.82 18.18 16.35
N ASP A 305 -19.37 19.42 16.40
CA ASP A 305 -20.06 20.51 17.09
C ASP A 305 -20.52 21.52 16.02
N LEU A 306 -21.82 21.55 15.76
CA LEU A 306 -22.44 22.48 14.80
C LEU A 306 -22.96 23.73 15.46
N GLU A 307 -23.04 23.75 16.79
CA GLU A 307 -23.48 24.89 17.58
C GLU A 307 -22.29 25.67 18.07
N GLY A 308 -22.26 26.93 17.81
CA GLY A 308 -21.25 27.81 18.34
C GLY A 308 -21.63 28.40 19.70
N PRO A 309 -20.65 28.99 20.42
CA PRO A 309 -20.98 29.72 21.64
C PRO A 309 -22.10 30.72 21.40
N ALA A 310 -23.11 30.68 22.28
CA ALA A 310 -24.31 31.53 22.17
C ALA A 310 -24.00 33.04 22.18
N ARG A 311 -22.81 33.41 22.67
CA ARG A 311 -22.34 34.78 22.75
C ARG A 311 -20.88 34.91 22.31
N ALA A 312 -20.56 36.08 21.72
CA ALA A 312 -19.17 36.41 21.39
C ALA A 312 -18.34 36.60 22.69
N PRO A 313 -17.04 36.24 22.66
CA PRO A 313 -16.17 36.50 23.80
C PRO A 313 -16.06 38.02 24.11
N THR A 314 -15.86 38.35 25.37
CA THR A 314 -15.48 39.69 25.74
C THR A 314 -13.99 39.90 25.61
N VAL A 315 -13.58 41.08 25.19
CA VAL A 315 -12.18 41.50 25.12
C VAL A 315 -12.09 42.85 25.88
N ALA A 316 -11.27 42.89 26.89
CA ALA A 316 -11.00 44.11 27.65
C ALA A 316 -9.49 44.36 27.73
N SER A 317 -9.09 45.62 27.73
CA SER A 317 -7.72 46.05 27.95
C SER A 317 -7.72 47.37 28.68
N THR A 318 -6.86 47.51 29.67
CA THR A 318 -6.57 48.80 30.33
C THR A 318 -5.60 49.61 29.49
N ASP A 319 -4.74 48.96 28.73
CA ASP A 319 -3.72 49.60 27.91
C ASP A 319 -4.29 50.09 26.57
N TYR A 320 -5.29 49.38 26.05
CA TYR A 320 -6.00 49.68 24.79
C TYR A 320 -7.51 49.55 24.99
N PRO A 321 -8.15 50.43 25.75
CA PRO A 321 -9.59 50.40 25.96
C PRO A 321 -10.36 50.64 24.65
N ASN A 322 -11.55 50.03 24.54
CA ASN A 322 -12.42 50.20 23.36
C ASN A 322 -13.31 51.44 23.51
N ASP A 323 -12.70 52.63 23.58
CA ASP A 323 -13.36 53.94 23.78
C ASP A 323 -13.36 54.79 22.51
N GLY A 324 -12.85 54.27 21.39
CA GLY A 324 -12.77 54.99 20.12
C GLY A 324 -11.59 55.96 20.02
N ALA A 325 -10.79 56.14 21.08
CA ALA A 325 -9.59 56.96 21.07
C ALA A 325 -8.35 56.18 20.58
N SER A 326 -7.30 56.89 20.23
CA SER A 326 -6.00 56.30 19.92
C SER A 326 -5.21 56.19 21.23
N HIS A 327 -4.80 54.99 21.57
CA HIS A 327 -3.97 54.70 22.73
C HIS A 327 -2.62 54.19 22.28
N ASP A 328 -1.54 54.73 22.80
CA ASP A 328 -0.15 54.36 22.52
C ASP A 328 0.25 54.20 21.03
N GLY A 329 1.50 53.91 20.77
CA GLY A 329 2.07 53.83 19.44
C GLY A 329 2.33 52.42 18.96
N THR A 330 2.71 52.31 17.69
CA THR A 330 3.15 51.09 17.07
C THR A 330 4.30 50.44 17.83
N GLY A 331 4.15 49.13 18.13
CA GLY A 331 5.19 48.37 18.83
C GLY A 331 5.10 48.41 20.35
N ILE A 332 4.19 49.18 20.93
CA ILE A 332 3.95 49.20 22.37
C ILE A 332 3.12 47.94 22.75
N PRO A 333 3.59 47.11 23.69
CA PRO A 333 2.84 45.96 24.16
C PRO A 333 1.63 46.38 24.99
N GLY A 334 0.54 45.63 24.90
CA GLY A 334 -0.63 45.82 25.74
C GLY A 334 -1.21 44.48 26.20
N ASN A 335 -1.84 44.51 27.38
CA ASN A 335 -2.49 43.36 27.97
C ASN A 335 -3.98 43.33 27.59
N PHE A 336 -4.45 42.18 27.20
CA PHE A 336 -5.86 41.95 26.87
C PHE A 336 -6.40 40.80 27.72
N THR A 337 -7.55 41.02 28.34
CA THR A 337 -8.29 39.99 29.08
C THR A 337 -9.42 39.47 28.19
N LEU A 338 -9.45 38.19 28.01
CA LEU A 338 -10.47 37.48 27.23
C LEU A 338 -11.44 36.78 28.17
N GLY A 339 -12.73 36.99 28.01
CA GLY A 339 -13.77 36.40 28.85
C GLY A 339 -14.81 35.61 28.05
N ALA A 340 -15.35 34.59 28.66
CA ALA A 340 -16.34 33.71 28.04
C ALA A 340 -17.74 34.31 27.86
N ASN A 341 -17.96 35.53 28.34
CA ASN A 341 -19.24 36.23 28.26
C ASN A 341 -20.44 35.41 28.79
N GLY A 342 -20.24 34.71 29.91
CA GLY A 342 -21.27 33.88 30.53
C GLY A 342 -21.58 32.55 29.80
N VAL A 343 -20.78 32.16 28.83
CA VAL A 343 -20.89 30.84 28.18
C VAL A 343 -20.08 29.83 29.00
N PRO A 344 -20.72 28.85 29.70
CA PRO A 344 -20.03 28.04 30.70
C PRO A 344 -19.04 27.02 30.12
N GLU A 345 -19.18 26.69 28.84
CA GLU A 345 -18.44 25.58 28.19
C GLU A 345 -17.21 26.07 27.39
N VAL A 346 -16.83 27.36 27.51
CA VAL A 346 -15.73 27.98 26.78
C VAL A 346 -14.37 27.55 27.36
N GLN A 347 -13.53 26.88 26.57
CA GLN A 347 -12.26 26.29 27.05
C GLN A 347 -10.99 26.98 26.56
N GLY A 348 -11.11 27.84 25.58
CA GLY A 348 -9.97 28.57 25.05
C GLY A 348 -10.37 29.65 24.07
N PHE A 349 -9.41 30.51 23.75
CA PHE A 349 -9.59 31.58 22.79
C PHE A 349 -8.51 31.49 21.73
N THR A 350 -8.88 31.74 20.47
CA THR A 350 -7.91 31.96 19.39
C THR A 350 -7.85 33.45 19.13
N THR A 351 -6.65 34.02 19.16
CA THR A 351 -6.42 35.40 18.88
C THR A 351 -5.69 35.60 17.56
N GLY A 352 -6.03 36.65 16.81
CA GLY A 352 -5.36 36.98 15.56
C GLY A 352 -5.66 38.40 15.10
N TRP A 353 -4.74 38.98 14.35
CA TRP A 353 -4.94 40.24 13.66
C TRP A 353 -5.47 39.97 12.26
N ARG A 354 -6.67 40.43 11.93
CA ARG A 354 -7.20 40.42 10.56
C ARG A 354 -7.67 41.81 10.14
N PRO A 355 -7.35 42.25 8.92
CA PRO A 355 -8.02 43.39 8.33
C PRO A 355 -9.52 43.09 8.22
N ARG A 356 -10.37 44.07 8.51
CA ARG A 356 -11.82 43.93 8.44
C ARG A 356 -12.26 43.46 7.04
N ARG A 357 -12.59 42.21 6.91
CA ARG A 357 -13.55 41.71 5.90
C ARG A 357 -14.65 40.96 6.63
N PRO A 358 -15.91 41.28 6.40
CA PRO A 358 -17.01 40.59 7.04
C PRO A 358 -17.26 39.26 6.30
N THR A 359 -16.80 38.16 6.81
CA THR A 359 -17.34 36.82 6.39
C THR A 359 -17.06 35.78 7.45
N SER A 360 -18.13 35.05 7.77
CA SER A 360 -18.26 33.75 8.41
C SER A 360 -17.73 33.53 9.83
N ARG A 361 -18.67 33.21 10.66
CA ARG A 361 -18.55 32.75 12.05
C ARG A 361 -17.65 31.52 12.16
N ARG A 362 -16.72 31.54 13.06
CA ARG A 362 -16.05 30.37 13.61
C ARG A 362 -16.24 30.32 15.11
N THR A 363 -16.61 29.21 15.62
CA THR A 363 -16.99 28.99 17.01
C THR A 363 -16.03 28.02 17.68
N LEU A 364 -15.64 28.34 18.88
CA LEU A 364 -14.73 27.56 19.72
C LEU A 364 -15.09 27.73 21.21
N ARG A 365 -14.87 26.74 22.07
CA ARG A 365 -15.21 26.70 23.52
C ARG A 365 -14.06 27.04 24.47
N ALA A 366 -14.27 27.52 25.69
CA ALA A 366 -13.33 28.23 26.55
C ALA A 366 -12.92 27.60 27.89
N ALA A 367 -11.73 27.93 28.31
CA ALA A 367 -11.23 27.82 29.67
C ALA A 367 -11.31 29.16 30.43
N PRO A 368 -11.11 29.21 31.77
CA PRO A 368 -11.18 30.40 32.56
C PRO A 368 -10.20 31.51 32.07
N PRO A 369 -10.42 32.76 32.42
CA PRO A 369 -9.73 33.92 31.82
C PRO A 369 -8.21 33.81 31.97
N ARG A 370 -7.50 33.91 30.86
CA ARG A 370 -6.04 34.02 30.83
C ARG A 370 -5.66 35.38 30.25
N SER A 371 -4.73 36.06 30.90
CA SER A 371 -4.13 37.28 30.37
C SER A 371 -3.06 36.95 29.32
N ALA A 372 -3.08 37.64 28.20
CA ALA A 372 -2.08 37.53 27.14
C ALA A 372 -1.56 38.90 26.77
N SER A 373 -0.26 39.08 26.62
CA SER A 373 0.34 40.32 26.13
C SER A 373 0.51 40.28 24.60
N LEU A 374 0.03 41.27 23.91
CA LEU A 374 0.07 41.40 22.46
C LEU A 374 0.90 42.63 22.04
N ARG A 375 1.75 42.47 21.06
CA ARG A 375 2.46 43.57 20.42
C ARG A 375 1.74 44.03 19.15
N ARG A 376 1.57 45.34 18.98
CA ARG A 376 0.95 45.95 17.79
C ARG A 376 2.03 46.32 16.78
N THR A 377 1.93 45.86 15.55
CA THR A 377 2.66 46.42 14.41
C THR A 377 1.73 47.28 13.55
N ALA A 378 2.25 48.37 13.03
CA ALA A 378 1.46 49.43 12.40
C ALA A 378 0.69 48.96 11.18
N ALA A 379 -0.60 49.07 11.23
CA ALA A 379 -1.54 49.52 10.19
C ALA A 379 -2.96 49.22 10.68
N GLY A 380 -3.79 50.14 10.85
CA GLY A 380 -5.23 50.21 11.10
C GLY A 380 -6.12 48.96 11.04
N THR A 381 -5.74 47.88 11.67
CA THR A 381 -6.46 46.59 11.60
C THR A 381 -7.00 46.21 12.98
N GLY A 382 -8.30 45.90 13.04
CA GLY A 382 -8.96 45.47 14.27
C GLY A 382 -8.52 44.07 14.72
N CYS A 383 -8.47 43.88 16.04
CA CYS A 383 -8.26 42.55 16.64
C CYS A 383 -9.59 41.79 16.66
N SER A 384 -9.60 40.56 16.17
CA SER A 384 -10.75 39.66 16.29
C SER A 384 -10.41 38.44 17.16
N CYS A 385 -11.28 38.15 18.13
CA CYS A 385 -11.15 37.00 19.01
C CYS A 385 -12.32 36.05 18.80
N ALA A 386 -12.05 34.77 18.79
CA ALA A 386 -13.07 33.72 18.75
C ALA A 386 -12.86 32.74 19.92
N ALA A 387 -13.95 32.28 20.53
CA ALA A 387 -13.92 31.37 21.69
C ALA A 387 -14.11 29.91 21.31
N SER A 388 -13.44 28.99 22.00
CA SER A 388 -13.51 27.51 21.79
C SER A 388 -14.19 26.82 22.96
N THR A 389 -15.07 25.90 22.71
CA THR A 389 -15.92 25.21 23.69
C THR A 389 -15.55 23.75 23.95
N ARG A 390 -14.33 23.39 24.43
CA ARG A 390 -14.08 21.94 24.67
C ARG A 390 -13.10 21.55 25.78
N PRO A 391 -13.24 20.24 26.33
CA PRO A 391 -12.34 19.75 27.37
C PRO A 391 -10.89 19.63 26.88
N ALA A 392 -9.97 20.10 27.74
CA ALA A 392 -8.57 19.89 27.58
C ALA A 392 -8.22 18.44 27.86
N THR A 393 -7.38 17.84 27.05
CA THR A 393 -6.63 16.62 27.40
C THR A 393 -5.92 16.85 28.74
N PRO A 394 -5.86 15.89 29.68
CA PRO A 394 -5.18 16.07 30.96
C PRO A 394 -3.72 16.46 30.77
N PRO A 395 -3.15 17.29 31.64
CA PRO A 395 -1.86 17.93 31.42
C PRO A 395 -0.72 16.93 31.47
N ARG A 396 0.07 16.84 30.42
CA ARG A 396 1.46 16.46 30.57
C ARG A 396 2.18 17.60 31.31
N ARG A 397 3.10 17.25 32.23
CA ARG A 397 3.86 18.15 33.09
C ARG A 397 4.40 19.39 32.37
N PRO A 398 4.46 20.53 32.99
CA PRO A 398 4.80 21.79 32.37
C PRO A 398 6.26 21.83 31.91
N ALA A 399 6.45 22.00 30.62
CA ALA A 399 7.63 22.69 30.12
C ALA A 399 7.32 24.18 30.21
N THR A 400 8.12 24.92 30.94
CA THR A 400 8.10 26.36 31.00
C THR A 400 8.38 26.94 29.62
N SER A 401 7.37 27.38 28.93
CA SER A 401 7.52 28.25 27.76
C SER A 401 6.61 29.45 27.96
N SER A 402 7.21 30.61 28.12
CA SER A 402 6.57 31.91 28.00
C SER A 402 5.95 32.03 26.59
N GLY A 403 4.63 31.80 26.50
CA GLY A 403 3.90 31.90 25.23
C GLY A 403 3.75 33.35 24.81
N SER A 404 4.65 33.80 23.95
CA SER A 404 4.42 35.03 23.16
C SER A 404 3.48 34.66 22.00
N ALA A 405 2.30 35.25 21.94
CA ALA A 405 1.42 35.11 20.78
C ALA A 405 2.04 35.88 19.60
N MET A 406 2.52 35.15 18.60
CA MET A 406 2.96 35.72 17.34
C MET A 406 1.74 36.03 16.45
N CYS A 407 1.55 37.31 16.11
CA CYS A 407 0.66 37.72 15.03
C CYS A 407 1.43 37.68 13.71
N GLY A 408 1.24 36.59 12.92
CA GLY A 408 1.80 36.49 11.58
C GLY A 408 1.00 37.32 10.56
N ARG A 409 1.71 37.95 9.64
CA ARG A 409 1.10 38.57 8.44
C ARG A 409 0.67 37.42 7.48
N GLY A 410 -0.55 37.49 7.02
CA GLY A 410 -1.06 36.80 5.83
C GLY A 410 -1.65 37.82 4.89
#